data_95c6b19a3686e3a46cee7fe3a0fc3f54
#
_entry.id   95c6b19a3686e3a46cee7fe3a0fc3f54
#
_cell.length_a   1.000
_cell.length_b   1.000
_cell.length_c   1.000
_cell.angle_alpha   90.00
_cell.angle_beta   90.00
_cell.angle_gamma   90.00
#
_symmetry.space_group_name_H-M   'P 1'
#
loop_
_entity.id
_entity.type
_entity.pdbx_description
1 polymer ?
#
loop_
_entity_poly.entity_id
_entity_poly.type
_entity_poly.pdbx_seq_one_letter_code
_entity_poly.pdbx_strand_id
1 'polypeptide(L)'
;MMDTLITLDYELFLNDKVGTIDKCLIEPMEQLNKVCLIHDIKVTIFVDAAYIYRLKQLSEKSKDARNEYNKVINHVKSLSQFGHDIELHIHPQWFYSNFDNKIWNLDWE
;
A
#
# COMPACT_ATOMS: atom_id res chain seq x y z
N MET A 1 -15.31 30.35 0.43
CA MET A 1 -14.33 29.45 -0.23
C MET A 1 -14.58 28.04 0.24
N MET A 2 -14.59 27.09 -0.66
CA MET A 2 -14.77 25.67 -0.32
C MET A 2 -13.40 24.98 -0.39
N ASP A 3 -13.00 24.34 0.71
CA ASP A 3 -11.81 23.50 0.71
C ASP A 3 -12.20 22.06 0.36
N THR A 4 -11.37 21.41 -0.43
CA THR A 4 -11.58 20.02 -0.84
C THR A 4 -10.39 19.19 -0.38
N LEU A 5 -10.69 18.11 0.36
CA LEU A 5 -9.70 17.12 0.76
C LEU A 5 -9.90 15.86 -0.08
N ILE A 6 -8.83 15.43 -0.72
CA ILE A 6 -8.83 14.19 -1.50
C ILE A 6 -8.09 13.12 -0.69
N THR A 7 -8.75 12.03 -0.41
CA THR A 7 -8.18 10.90 0.32
C THR A 7 -8.24 9.63 -0.52
N LEU A 8 -7.32 8.72 -0.30
CA LEU A 8 -7.34 7.40 -0.93
C LEU A 8 -6.76 6.35 0.01
N ASP A 9 -7.17 5.11 -0.19
CA ASP A 9 -6.64 3.97 0.54
C ASP A 9 -5.55 3.29 -0.30
N TYR A 10 -4.38 3.12 0.30
CA TYR A 10 -3.25 2.43 -0.32
C TYR A 10 -3.22 1.00 0.25
N GLU A 11 -3.92 0.11 -0.44
CA GLU A 11 -4.14 -1.26 0.04
C GLU A 11 -4.37 -2.23 -1.11
N LEU A 12 -4.10 -3.52 -0.87
CA LEU A 12 -4.50 -4.60 -1.77
C LEU A 12 -5.97 -4.94 -1.56
N PHE A 13 -6.55 -5.69 -2.49
CA PHE A 13 -7.95 -6.11 -2.37
C PHE A 13 -8.13 -7.10 -1.22
N LEU A 14 -9.23 -6.95 -0.49
CA LEU A 14 -9.59 -7.83 0.64
C LEU A 14 -10.62 -8.88 0.18
N ASN A 15 -10.20 -9.74 -0.74
CA ASN A 15 -11.01 -10.84 -1.25
C ASN A 15 -10.11 -12.02 -1.65
N ASP A 16 -10.64 -13.02 -2.31
CA ASP A 16 -9.90 -14.20 -2.72
C ASP A 16 -8.73 -13.89 -3.67
N LYS A 17 -8.78 -12.74 -4.34
CA LYS A 17 -7.71 -12.28 -5.22
C LYS A 17 -7.28 -10.90 -4.78
N VAL A 18 -6.25 -10.84 -3.97
CA VAL A 18 -5.77 -9.57 -3.39
C VAL A 18 -5.05 -8.68 -4.41
N GLY A 19 -4.69 -9.21 -5.57
CA GLY A 19 -3.92 -8.47 -6.57
C GLY A 19 -2.42 -8.46 -6.28
N THR A 20 -1.72 -7.58 -6.99
CA THR A 20 -0.27 -7.41 -6.82
C THR A 20 0.06 -5.96 -6.45
N ILE A 21 1.22 -5.77 -5.83
CA ILE A 21 1.67 -4.42 -5.47
C ILE A 21 1.83 -3.52 -6.69
N ASP A 22 2.30 -4.05 -7.82
CA ASP A 22 2.46 -3.25 -9.03
C ASP A 22 1.12 -2.77 -9.57
N LYS A 23 0.16 -3.67 -9.73
CA LYS A 23 -1.14 -3.38 -10.36
C LYS A 23 -2.10 -2.63 -9.44
N CYS A 24 -2.02 -2.85 -8.14
CA CYS A 24 -2.98 -2.31 -7.18
C CYS A 24 -2.46 -1.09 -6.42
N LEU A 25 -1.15 -0.96 -6.25
CA LEU A 25 -0.55 0.11 -5.44
C LEU A 25 0.31 1.05 -6.29
N ILE A 26 1.35 0.53 -6.92
CA ILE A 26 2.39 1.37 -7.51
C ILE A 26 1.92 2.03 -8.80
N GLU A 27 1.48 1.26 -9.79
CA GLU A 27 1.08 1.81 -11.09
C GLU A 27 -0.08 2.80 -10.97
N PRO A 28 -1.18 2.50 -10.25
CA PRO A 28 -2.27 3.47 -10.10
C PRO A 28 -1.84 4.75 -9.40
N MET A 29 -1.01 4.65 -8.35
CA MET A 29 -0.55 5.81 -7.60
C MET A 29 0.39 6.68 -8.44
N GLU A 30 1.26 6.07 -9.24
CA GLU A 30 2.15 6.81 -10.13
C GLU A 30 1.37 7.55 -11.22
N GLN A 31 0.28 6.97 -11.74
CA GLN A 31 -0.60 7.67 -12.66
C GLN A 31 -1.29 8.86 -12.00
N LEU A 32 -1.77 8.69 -10.78
CA LEU A 32 -2.35 9.78 -10.00
C LEU A 32 -1.32 10.87 -9.72
N ASN A 33 -0.08 10.50 -9.38
CA ASN A 33 1.00 11.45 -9.14
C ASN A 33 1.28 12.36 -10.34
N LYS A 34 1.16 11.87 -11.56
CA LYS A 34 1.32 12.69 -12.75
C LYS A 34 0.26 13.79 -12.81
N VAL A 35 -0.98 13.45 -12.48
CA VAL A 35 -2.07 14.43 -12.42
C VAL A 35 -1.83 15.42 -11.27
N CYS A 36 -1.44 14.93 -10.11
CA CYS A 36 -1.13 15.77 -8.95
C CYS A 36 -0.02 16.78 -9.26
N LEU A 37 1.02 16.35 -9.96
CA LEU A 37 2.14 17.21 -10.35
C LEU A 37 1.68 18.34 -11.28
N ILE A 38 0.88 18.00 -12.29
CA ILE A 38 0.38 18.97 -13.29
C ILE A 38 -0.47 20.06 -12.61
N HIS A 39 -1.29 19.69 -11.64
CA HIS A 39 -2.25 20.57 -10.98
C HIS A 39 -1.80 21.10 -9.60
N ASP A 40 -0.58 20.78 -9.20
CA ASP A 40 -0.04 21.13 -7.87
C ASP A 40 -0.98 20.70 -6.72
N ILE A 41 -1.41 19.44 -6.79
CA ILE A 41 -2.33 18.86 -5.81
C ILE A 41 -1.57 17.88 -4.91
N LYS A 42 -1.88 17.93 -3.61
CA LYS A 42 -1.44 16.91 -2.64
C LYS A 42 -2.68 16.20 -2.11
N VAL A 43 -2.51 14.92 -1.79
CA VAL A 43 -3.60 14.06 -1.29
C VAL A 43 -3.21 13.44 0.04
N THR A 44 -4.19 12.96 0.78
CA THR A 44 -3.97 12.16 1.99
C THR A 44 -4.10 10.68 1.63
N ILE A 45 -3.07 9.91 1.94
CA ILE A 45 -2.96 8.50 1.59
C ILE A 45 -3.03 7.68 2.87
N PHE A 46 -4.08 6.86 3.01
CA PHE A 46 -4.23 5.93 4.12
C PHE A 46 -3.56 4.61 3.75
N VAL A 47 -2.42 4.33 4.38
CA VAL A 47 -1.61 3.15 4.09
C VAL A 47 -2.00 2.02 5.03
N ASP A 48 -2.28 0.83 4.49
CA ASP A 48 -2.64 -0.34 5.29
C ASP A 48 -1.44 -0.84 6.10
N ALA A 49 -1.39 -0.39 7.35
CA ALA A 49 -0.30 -0.70 8.26
C ALA A 49 -0.23 -2.18 8.64
N ALA A 50 -1.38 -2.86 8.71
CA ALA A 50 -1.41 -4.29 9.03
C ALA A 50 -0.76 -5.13 7.92
N TYR A 51 -1.01 -4.79 6.65
CA TYR A 51 -0.35 -5.40 5.51
C TYR A 51 1.17 -5.24 5.59
N ILE A 52 1.64 -4.01 5.76
CA ILE A 52 3.08 -3.71 5.84
C ILE A 52 3.74 -4.43 7.01
N TYR A 53 3.08 -4.42 8.18
CA TYR A 53 3.58 -5.12 9.36
C TYR A 53 3.74 -6.61 9.10
N ARG A 54 2.71 -7.26 8.52
CA ARG A 54 2.77 -8.69 8.21
C ARG A 54 3.85 -8.99 7.18
N LEU A 55 3.96 -8.17 6.15
CA LEU A 55 4.97 -8.31 5.12
C LEU A 55 6.39 -8.22 5.71
N LYS A 56 6.59 -7.31 6.65
CA LYS A 56 7.87 -7.19 7.38
C LYS A 56 8.18 -8.46 8.17
N GLN A 57 7.21 -9.01 8.90
CA GLN A 57 7.41 -10.26 9.63
C GLN A 57 7.82 -11.41 8.69
N LEU A 58 7.13 -11.56 7.57
CA LEU A 58 7.40 -12.61 6.60
C LEU A 58 8.73 -12.41 5.86
N SER A 59 9.21 -11.18 5.77
CA SER A 59 10.46 -10.85 5.10
C SER A 59 11.70 -11.45 5.78
N GLU A 60 11.59 -11.85 7.03
CA GLU A 60 12.68 -12.49 7.75
C GLU A 60 13.00 -13.89 7.19
N LYS A 61 11.98 -14.59 6.67
CA LYS A 61 12.11 -15.97 6.19
C LYS A 61 11.85 -16.14 4.69
N SER A 62 11.28 -15.15 4.03
CA SER A 62 10.90 -15.21 2.62
C SER A 62 11.59 -14.11 1.83
N LYS A 63 12.36 -14.49 0.80
CA LYS A 63 12.98 -13.54 -0.11
C LYS A 63 11.93 -12.77 -0.91
N ASP A 64 10.87 -13.43 -1.36
CA ASP A 64 9.79 -12.78 -2.09
C ASP A 64 9.10 -11.71 -1.23
N ALA A 65 8.79 -12.05 0.03
CA ALA A 65 8.19 -11.10 0.96
C ALA A 65 9.13 -9.91 1.24
N ARG A 66 10.43 -10.16 1.34
CA ARG A 66 11.42 -9.10 1.54
C ARG A 66 11.49 -8.14 0.35
N ASN A 67 11.46 -8.69 -0.85
CA ASN A 67 11.46 -7.88 -2.08
C ASN A 67 10.20 -7.01 -2.15
N GLU A 68 9.03 -7.57 -1.86
CA GLU A 68 7.79 -6.79 -1.82
C GLU A 68 7.81 -5.73 -0.73
N TYR A 69 8.26 -6.09 0.48
CA TYR A 69 8.38 -5.14 1.59
C TYR A 69 9.23 -3.93 1.19
N ASN A 70 10.41 -4.19 0.66
CA ASN A 70 11.31 -3.11 0.24
C ASN A 70 10.67 -2.23 -0.83
N LYS A 71 9.99 -2.82 -1.78
CA LYS A 71 9.34 -2.11 -2.87
C LYS A 71 8.22 -1.21 -2.38
N VAL A 72 7.35 -1.72 -1.50
CA VAL A 72 6.25 -0.96 -0.90
C VAL A 72 6.79 0.18 -0.02
N ILE A 73 7.74 -0.10 0.87
CA ILE A 73 8.29 0.92 1.76
C ILE A 73 8.98 2.04 0.97
N ASN A 74 9.76 1.70 -0.05
CA ASN A 74 10.40 2.70 -0.89
C ASN A 74 9.36 3.56 -1.62
N HIS A 75 8.29 2.96 -2.10
CA HIS A 75 7.21 3.69 -2.76
C HIS A 75 6.50 4.64 -1.77
N VAL A 76 6.12 4.16 -0.59
CA VAL A 76 5.49 5.00 0.44
C VAL A 76 6.39 6.17 0.83
N LYS A 77 7.69 5.93 1.00
CA LYS A 77 8.66 7.01 1.26
C LYS A 77 8.68 8.03 0.12
N SER A 78 8.66 7.58 -1.13
CA SER A 78 8.63 8.49 -2.28
C SER A 78 7.36 9.35 -2.31
N LEU A 79 6.22 8.78 -1.93
CA LEU A 79 4.95 9.51 -1.85
C LEU A 79 5.01 10.59 -0.77
N SER A 80 5.59 10.29 0.38
CA SER A 80 5.82 11.27 1.44
C SER A 80 6.76 12.38 1.00
N GLN A 81 7.84 12.05 0.31
CA GLN A 81 8.80 13.02 -0.23
C GLN A 81 8.18 13.92 -1.31
N PHE A 82 7.24 13.38 -2.08
CA PHE A 82 6.47 14.17 -3.04
C PHE A 82 5.63 15.26 -2.36
N GLY A 83 5.27 15.05 -1.10
CA GLY A 83 4.50 15.99 -0.30
C GLY A 83 3.08 15.52 0.04
N HIS A 84 2.72 14.29 -0.31
CA HIS A 84 1.45 13.72 0.14
C HIS A 84 1.47 13.48 1.64
N ASP A 85 0.31 13.57 2.27
CA ASP A 85 0.11 13.23 3.68
C ASP A 85 -0.09 11.72 3.81
N ILE A 86 0.73 11.07 4.63
CA ILE A 86 0.68 9.63 4.84
C ILE A 86 0.07 9.35 6.21
N GLU A 87 -1.07 8.67 6.21
CA GLU A 87 -1.80 8.31 7.42
C GLU A 87 -1.98 6.79 7.51
N LEU A 88 -2.33 6.30 8.70
CA LEU A 88 -2.50 4.86 8.93
C LEU A 88 -3.92 4.42 8.69
N HIS A 89 -4.03 3.20 8.15
CA HIS A 89 -5.25 2.45 7.93
C HIS A 89 -4.98 1.00 8.32
N ILE A 90 -5.97 0.27 8.82
CA ILE A 90 -5.74 -1.08 9.34
C ILE A 90 -6.84 -2.02 8.90
N HIS A 91 -6.45 -3.09 8.21
CA HIS A 91 -7.30 -4.26 7.95
C HIS A 91 -6.74 -5.46 8.73
N PRO A 92 -7.39 -5.89 9.83
CA PRO A 92 -6.86 -6.93 10.71
C PRO A 92 -6.63 -8.28 10.03
N GLN A 93 -7.29 -8.54 8.91
CA GLN A 93 -7.15 -9.78 8.14
C GLN A 93 -5.71 -10.08 7.72
N TRP A 94 -4.86 -9.06 7.69
CA TRP A 94 -3.45 -9.22 7.33
C TRP A 94 -2.60 -9.82 8.43
N PHE A 95 -2.96 -9.66 9.71
CA PHE A 95 -2.07 -10.00 10.83
C PHE A 95 -1.66 -11.48 10.85
N TYR A 96 -2.53 -12.38 10.44
CA TYR A 96 -2.26 -13.82 10.41
C TYR A 96 -2.28 -14.41 9.00
N SER A 97 -2.23 -13.55 7.97
CA SER A 97 -2.19 -13.99 6.58
C SER A 97 -0.88 -14.69 6.25
N ASN A 98 -0.91 -15.54 5.22
CA ASN A 98 0.25 -16.24 4.71
C ASN A 98 0.54 -15.83 3.26
N PHE A 99 1.82 -15.87 2.90
CA PHE A 99 2.30 -15.48 1.57
C PHE A 99 3.14 -16.64 1.02
N ASP A 100 2.52 -17.49 0.21
CA ASP A 100 3.15 -18.69 -0.35
C ASP A 100 3.15 -18.62 -1.87
N ASN A 101 4.30 -18.87 -2.51
CA ASN A 101 4.45 -18.81 -3.96
C ASN A 101 3.91 -17.49 -4.56
N LYS A 102 4.17 -16.37 -3.87
CA LYS A 102 3.70 -15.02 -4.23
C LYS A 102 2.18 -14.86 -4.21
N ILE A 103 1.48 -15.75 -3.49
CA ILE A 103 0.03 -15.70 -3.33
C ILE A 103 -0.31 -15.48 -1.86
N TRP A 104 -1.19 -14.51 -1.60
CA TRP A 104 -1.68 -14.21 -0.26
C TRP A 104 -2.90 -15.04 0.07
N ASN A 105 -2.93 -15.54 1.30
CA ASN A 105 -4.09 -16.17 1.91
C ASN A 105 -4.46 -15.39 3.17
N LEU A 106 -5.57 -14.66 3.11
CA LEU A 106 -6.04 -13.84 4.23
C LEU A 106 -6.70 -14.69 5.30
N ASP A 107 -6.57 -14.27 6.54
CA ASP A 107 -7.26 -14.86 7.68
C ASP A 107 -8.51 -14.03 7.98
N TRP A 108 -9.67 -14.64 7.78
CA TRP A 108 -10.98 -14.01 7.98
C TRP A 108 -11.61 -14.33 9.34
N GLU A 109 -10.95 -15.14 10.18
CA GLU A 109 -11.48 -15.55 11.49
C GLU A 109 -10.92 -14.74 12.68
#